data_2ad898075c5accb1499237ede2cb9d06
#
_entry.id   2ad898075c5accb1499237ede2cb9d06
#
_cell.length_a   1.000
_cell.length_b   1.000
_cell.length_c   1.000
_cell.angle_alpha   90.00
_cell.angle_beta   90.00
_cell.angle_gamma   90.00
#
_symmetry.space_group_name_H-M   'P 1'
#
loop_
_entity.id
_entity.type
_entity.pdbx_description
1 polymer ?
#
loop_
_entity_poly.entity_id
_entity_poly.type
_entity_poly.pdbx_seq_one_letter_code
_entity_poly.pdbx_strand_id
1 'polypeptide(L)'
;MMKPLLEIRNLTKFYSKKDKLPAVCDISLEITKNSSLALIGESGCGKTTLAKLIMGIEKPTKGEIIFNGSNIAKMKERELRPLRKDVQMIFQYIKSVFNPNYTIGDSIREVLLAHEKLSHKECQKRLDEIFEVVKLPNSFQKKYVSQLSGGQCQRANIARSLILKPKLLICDEPVASLDYAIRHQILELLQEIRKTTDITYLLITHDLSNVKDLCQKVAIMYRGNIVELDFVKTDLEKIVKHPYSIDLFKSIPCADPRKRSFINESAKEYDYVEEVFEGCVYRNRCTQ
;
A
#
# COMPACT_ATOMS: atom_id res chain seq x y z
N MET A 1 -3.85 -24.02 -11.43
CA MET A 1 -3.44 -22.91 -10.55
C MET A 1 -3.66 -21.59 -11.27
N MET A 2 -4.28 -20.60 -10.64
CA MET A 2 -4.42 -19.26 -11.23
C MET A 2 -3.04 -18.61 -11.29
N LYS A 3 -2.68 -18.02 -12.46
CA LYS A 3 -1.42 -17.28 -12.59
C LYS A 3 -1.47 -16.03 -11.68
N PRO A 4 -0.39 -15.76 -10.92
CA PRO A 4 -0.34 -14.54 -10.11
C PRO A 4 -0.38 -13.30 -11.01
N LEU A 5 -0.99 -12.20 -10.51
CA LEU A 5 -0.92 -10.88 -11.15
C LEU A 5 0.45 -10.24 -10.91
N LEU A 6 0.93 -10.35 -9.69
CA LEU A 6 2.24 -9.87 -9.25
C LEU A 6 3.01 -11.03 -8.63
N GLU A 7 4.25 -11.22 -9.07
CA GLU A 7 5.18 -12.18 -8.50
C GLU A 7 6.54 -11.50 -8.28
N ILE A 8 7.02 -11.57 -7.08
CA ILE A 8 8.30 -11.03 -6.63
C ILE A 8 9.21 -12.20 -6.30
N ARG A 9 10.45 -12.21 -6.84
CA ARG A 9 11.42 -13.30 -6.66
C ARG A 9 12.74 -12.74 -6.17
N ASN A 10 13.16 -13.15 -4.96
CA ASN A 10 14.45 -12.82 -4.33
C ASN A 10 14.84 -11.35 -4.44
N LEU A 11 13.86 -10.46 -4.19
CA LEU A 11 13.98 -9.04 -4.41
C LEU A 11 14.81 -8.38 -3.30
N THR A 12 15.87 -7.65 -3.70
CA THR A 12 16.74 -6.94 -2.77
C THR A 12 16.98 -5.52 -3.25
N LYS A 13 16.94 -4.55 -2.33
CA LYS A 13 17.21 -3.14 -2.61
C LYS A 13 18.16 -2.54 -1.57
N PHE A 14 19.29 -2.04 -2.04
CA PHE A 14 20.17 -1.10 -1.33
C PHE A 14 20.01 0.28 -1.95
N TYR A 15 19.95 1.33 -1.15
CA TYR A 15 19.95 2.71 -1.65
C TYR A 15 21.36 3.21 -1.95
N SER A 16 22.33 2.78 -1.16
CA SER A 16 23.74 3.10 -1.35
C SER A 16 24.60 1.83 -1.30
N LYS A 17 25.74 1.86 -2.01
CA LYS A 17 26.76 0.79 -1.90
C LYS A 17 27.40 0.71 -0.51
N LYS A 18 27.26 1.76 0.29
CA LYS A 18 27.80 1.84 1.67
C LYS A 18 26.79 1.31 2.70
N ASP A 19 25.55 1.08 2.32
CA ASP A 19 24.53 0.58 3.26
C ASP A 19 24.90 -0.84 3.69
N LYS A 20 24.97 -1.06 4.98
CA LYS A 20 25.22 -2.39 5.56
C LYS A 20 24.00 -3.29 5.46
N LEU A 21 22.79 -2.70 5.54
CA LEU A 21 21.52 -3.41 5.49
C LEU A 21 20.67 -2.95 4.30
N PRO A 22 20.06 -3.87 3.56
CA PRO A 22 19.15 -3.50 2.48
C PRO A 22 17.80 -3.00 3.03
N ALA A 23 17.19 -2.05 2.33
CA ALA A 23 15.85 -1.59 2.63
C ALA A 23 14.77 -2.66 2.31
N VAL A 24 15.07 -3.55 1.37
CA VAL A 24 14.31 -4.77 1.03
C VAL A 24 15.32 -5.89 0.87
N CYS A 25 15.11 -7.01 1.57
CA CYS A 25 16.06 -8.11 1.68
C CYS A 25 15.42 -9.44 1.27
N ASP A 26 15.82 -9.96 0.13
CA ASP A 26 15.46 -11.30 -0.38
C ASP A 26 13.95 -11.63 -0.32
N ILE A 27 13.11 -10.65 -0.66
CA ILE A 27 11.65 -10.84 -0.62
C ILE A 27 11.18 -11.67 -1.80
N SER A 28 10.42 -12.73 -1.50
CA SER A 28 9.62 -13.50 -2.47
C SER A 28 8.17 -13.50 -2.05
N LEU A 29 7.27 -13.05 -2.95
CA LEU A 29 5.87 -12.81 -2.65
C LEU A 29 5.00 -12.91 -3.91
N GLU A 30 3.78 -13.45 -3.78
CA GLU A 30 2.82 -13.54 -4.88
C GLU A 30 1.47 -12.92 -4.49
N ILE A 31 0.89 -12.15 -5.43
CA ILE A 31 -0.47 -11.66 -5.33
C ILE A 31 -1.27 -12.16 -6.53
N THR A 32 -2.31 -12.95 -6.28
CA THR A 32 -3.21 -13.46 -7.33
C THR A 32 -4.17 -12.35 -7.80
N LYS A 33 -4.69 -12.50 -9.02
CA LYS A 33 -5.72 -11.56 -9.52
C LYS A 33 -6.93 -11.54 -8.60
N ASN A 34 -7.57 -10.38 -8.48
CA ASN A 34 -8.80 -10.15 -7.71
C ASN A 34 -8.66 -10.52 -6.23
N SER A 35 -7.42 -10.61 -5.73
CA SER A 35 -7.14 -10.84 -4.32
C SER A 35 -6.66 -9.58 -3.61
N SER A 36 -6.51 -9.66 -2.30
CA SER A 36 -5.99 -8.56 -1.50
C SER A 36 -4.97 -9.07 -0.49
N LEU A 37 -3.85 -8.35 -0.43
CA LEU A 37 -2.75 -8.60 0.49
C LEU A 37 -2.53 -7.36 1.36
N ALA A 38 -2.45 -7.53 2.67
CA ALA A 38 -1.94 -6.51 3.57
C ALA A 38 -0.43 -6.70 3.78
N LEU A 39 0.34 -5.63 3.68
CA LEU A 39 1.75 -5.57 4.07
C LEU A 39 1.87 -4.73 5.33
N ILE A 40 2.22 -5.37 6.44
CA ILE A 40 2.22 -4.79 7.77
C ILE A 40 3.64 -4.78 8.34
N GLY A 41 3.95 -3.80 9.18
CA GLY A 41 5.23 -3.70 9.89
C GLY A 41 5.48 -2.32 10.45
N GLU A 42 6.51 -2.19 11.27
CA GLU A 42 6.94 -0.91 11.87
C GLU A 42 7.29 0.14 10.81
N SER A 43 7.26 1.43 11.20
CA SER A 43 7.73 2.51 10.32
C SER A 43 9.21 2.29 9.96
N GLY A 44 9.56 2.53 8.70
CA GLY A 44 10.93 2.35 8.21
C GLY A 44 11.34 0.91 7.88
N CYS A 45 10.49 -0.12 8.06
CA CYS A 45 10.86 -1.51 7.77
C CYS A 45 10.97 -1.86 6.26
N GLY A 46 10.67 -0.90 5.34
CA GLY A 46 10.84 -1.10 3.90
C GLY A 46 9.56 -1.20 3.06
N LYS A 47 8.35 -1.09 3.65
CA LYS A 47 7.05 -1.24 2.94
C LYS A 47 6.88 -0.28 1.75
N THR A 48 7.09 1.01 1.97
CA THR A 48 7.02 2.02 0.91
C THR A 48 8.10 1.83 -0.15
N THR A 49 9.30 1.33 0.24
CA THR A 49 10.35 0.96 -0.72
C THR A 49 9.87 -0.18 -1.63
N LEU A 50 9.27 -1.23 -1.05
CA LEU A 50 8.69 -2.33 -1.82
C LEU A 50 7.60 -1.83 -2.78
N ALA A 51 6.71 -0.95 -2.33
CA ALA A 51 5.70 -0.32 -3.19
C ALA A 51 6.33 0.45 -4.37
N LYS A 52 7.37 1.25 -4.13
CA LYS A 52 8.09 1.99 -5.17
C LYS A 52 8.76 1.08 -6.19
N LEU A 53 9.30 -0.06 -5.75
CA LEU A 53 9.87 -1.09 -6.61
C LEU A 53 8.79 -1.72 -7.51
N ILE A 54 7.62 -2.06 -6.96
CA ILE A 54 6.48 -2.61 -7.71
C ILE A 54 5.95 -1.59 -8.73
N MET A 55 5.95 -0.30 -8.40
CA MET A 55 5.56 0.79 -9.31
C MET A 55 6.60 1.05 -10.41
N GLY A 56 7.81 0.46 -10.32
CA GLY A 56 8.93 0.78 -11.19
C GLY A 56 9.46 2.21 -11.04
N ILE A 57 9.18 2.87 -9.91
CA ILE A 57 9.74 4.19 -9.53
C ILE A 57 11.19 4.01 -9.11
N GLU A 58 11.46 2.94 -8.35
CA GLU A 58 12.79 2.52 -7.94
C GLU A 58 13.19 1.23 -8.68
N LYS A 59 14.48 1.06 -8.93
CA LYS A 59 15.02 -0.20 -9.47
C LYS A 59 15.56 -1.06 -8.34
N PRO A 60 15.31 -2.38 -8.37
CA PRO A 60 15.91 -3.30 -7.41
C PRO A 60 17.43 -3.41 -7.65
N THR A 61 18.17 -3.79 -6.61
CA THR A 61 19.58 -4.15 -6.71
C THR A 61 19.74 -5.58 -7.23
N LYS A 62 18.84 -6.49 -6.81
CA LYS A 62 18.78 -7.89 -7.24
C LYS A 62 17.32 -8.35 -7.27
N GLY A 63 17.09 -9.48 -7.95
CA GLY A 63 15.79 -10.15 -8.01
C GLY A 63 14.93 -9.69 -9.18
N GLU A 64 13.69 -10.15 -9.17
CA GLU A 64 12.74 -9.94 -10.26
C GLU A 64 11.38 -9.49 -9.72
N ILE A 65 10.69 -8.70 -10.53
CA ILE A 65 9.30 -8.30 -10.30
C ILE A 65 8.52 -8.60 -11.57
N ILE A 66 7.68 -9.61 -11.52
CA ILE A 66 6.89 -10.06 -12.66
C ILE A 66 5.46 -9.56 -12.46
N PHE A 67 5.04 -8.62 -13.28
CA PHE A 67 3.69 -8.08 -13.28
C PHE A 67 2.96 -8.52 -14.56
N ASN A 68 1.82 -9.18 -14.41
CA ASN A 68 1.01 -9.73 -15.51
C ASN A 68 1.84 -10.52 -16.54
N GLY A 69 2.85 -11.29 -16.06
CA GLY A 69 3.74 -12.12 -16.88
C GLY A 69 4.97 -11.41 -17.44
N SER A 70 5.15 -10.09 -17.21
CA SER A 70 6.29 -9.32 -17.69
C SER A 70 7.22 -8.90 -16.56
N ASN A 71 8.53 -9.14 -16.70
CA ASN A 71 9.51 -8.72 -15.68
C ASN A 71 9.80 -7.22 -15.77
N ILE A 72 9.16 -6.44 -14.90
CA ILE A 72 9.26 -4.98 -14.88
C ILE A 72 10.58 -4.47 -14.28
N ALA A 73 11.30 -5.27 -13.50
CA ALA A 73 12.56 -4.89 -12.87
C ALA A 73 13.65 -4.53 -13.91
N LYS A 74 13.60 -5.16 -15.09
CA LYS A 74 14.57 -4.99 -16.18
C LYS A 74 14.13 -3.98 -17.24
N MET A 75 12.88 -3.49 -17.16
CA MET A 75 12.32 -2.59 -18.18
C MET A 75 12.92 -1.18 -18.10
N LYS A 76 13.03 -0.55 -19.29
CA LYS A 76 13.34 0.86 -19.42
C LYS A 76 12.07 1.70 -19.22
N GLU A 77 12.23 2.98 -18.94
CA GLU A 77 11.13 3.93 -18.71
C GLU A 77 10.05 3.89 -19.83
N ARG A 78 10.49 3.82 -21.08
CA ARG A 78 9.60 3.73 -22.24
C ARG A 78 8.70 2.49 -22.22
N GLU A 79 9.18 1.38 -21.67
CA GLU A 79 8.45 0.11 -21.54
C GLU A 79 7.55 0.08 -20.31
N LEU A 80 7.96 0.75 -19.22
CA LEU A 80 7.19 0.89 -17.99
C LEU A 80 5.98 1.82 -18.13
N ARG A 81 6.09 2.87 -18.93
CA ARG A 81 5.04 3.89 -19.08
C ARG A 81 3.66 3.30 -19.44
N PRO A 82 3.51 2.38 -20.41
CA PRO A 82 2.22 1.74 -20.70
C PRO A 82 1.69 0.89 -19.55
N LEU A 83 2.58 0.27 -18.75
CA LEU A 83 2.20 -0.59 -17.64
C LEU A 83 1.74 0.19 -16.40
N ARG A 84 2.16 1.46 -16.27
CA ARG A 84 1.76 2.31 -15.13
C ARG A 84 0.27 2.56 -15.05
N LYS A 85 -0.47 2.48 -16.15
CA LYS A 85 -1.94 2.54 -16.09
C LYS A 85 -2.54 1.35 -15.34
N ASP A 86 -1.90 0.19 -15.42
CA ASP A 86 -2.37 -1.05 -14.79
C ASP A 86 -1.97 -1.16 -13.32
N VAL A 87 -0.98 -0.36 -12.86
CA VAL A 87 -0.53 -0.30 -11.46
C VAL A 87 -0.64 1.13 -10.97
N GLN A 88 -1.54 1.39 -10.05
CA GLN A 88 -1.76 2.71 -9.48
C GLN A 88 -1.55 2.69 -7.96
N MET A 89 -1.28 3.86 -7.39
CA MET A 89 -0.99 3.99 -5.97
C MET A 89 -1.75 5.15 -5.33
N ILE A 90 -2.33 4.90 -4.18
CA ILE A 90 -2.83 5.90 -3.26
C ILE A 90 -1.69 6.20 -2.29
N PHE A 91 -1.15 7.43 -2.37
CA PHE A 91 -0.01 7.85 -1.56
C PHE A 91 -0.44 8.33 -0.17
N GLN A 92 0.45 8.17 0.81
CA GLN A 92 0.25 8.61 2.19
C GLN A 92 0.00 10.13 2.32
N TYR A 93 0.75 10.95 1.57
CA TYR A 93 0.65 12.42 1.60
C TYR A 93 -0.33 12.94 0.56
N ILE A 94 -1.60 13.05 0.93
CA ILE A 94 -2.73 13.33 0.03
C ILE A 94 -2.55 14.63 -0.75
N LYS A 95 -2.18 15.74 -0.07
CA LYS A 95 -2.10 17.06 -0.71
C LYS A 95 -0.97 17.18 -1.72
N SER A 96 0.13 16.46 -1.54
CA SER A 96 1.29 16.50 -2.45
C SER A 96 1.04 15.83 -3.80
N VAL A 97 -0.05 15.07 -3.93
CA VAL A 97 -0.44 14.37 -5.16
C VAL A 97 -1.08 15.32 -6.18
N PHE A 98 -1.65 16.44 -5.72
CA PHE A 98 -2.37 17.40 -6.55
C PHE A 98 -1.53 18.65 -6.79
N ASN A 99 -1.51 19.12 -8.05
CA ASN A 99 -0.98 20.43 -8.36
C ASN A 99 -1.93 21.51 -7.77
N PRO A 100 -1.46 22.41 -6.89
CA PRO A 100 -2.31 23.39 -6.23
C PRO A 100 -2.97 24.40 -7.20
N ASN A 101 -2.40 24.57 -8.40
CA ASN A 101 -2.90 25.47 -9.43
C ASN A 101 -3.94 24.82 -10.34
N TYR A 102 -4.20 23.51 -10.19
CA TYR A 102 -5.18 22.79 -10.99
C TYR A 102 -6.43 22.52 -10.16
N THR A 103 -7.57 22.48 -10.83
CA THR A 103 -8.78 21.93 -10.20
C THR A 103 -8.64 20.43 -10.01
N ILE A 104 -9.46 19.86 -9.13
CA ILE A 104 -9.48 18.40 -8.93
C ILE A 104 -9.84 17.68 -10.22
N GLY A 105 -10.84 18.19 -10.97
CA GLY A 105 -11.21 17.63 -12.27
C GLY A 105 -10.06 17.66 -13.28
N ASP A 106 -9.30 18.77 -13.34
CA ASP A 106 -8.16 18.89 -14.26
C ASP A 106 -7.03 17.93 -13.86
N SER A 107 -6.75 17.80 -12.56
CA SER A 107 -5.72 16.88 -12.08
C SER A 107 -6.04 15.40 -12.36
N ILE A 108 -7.32 15.02 -12.35
CA ILE A 108 -7.75 13.65 -12.69
C ILE A 108 -7.77 13.47 -14.21
N ARG A 109 -8.23 14.49 -14.95
CA ARG A 109 -8.25 14.50 -16.42
C ARG A 109 -6.86 14.36 -17.02
N GLU A 110 -5.86 15.05 -16.43
CA GLU A 110 -4.46 14.95 -16.84
C GLU A 110 -3.96 13.49 -16.82
N VAL A 111 -4.24 12.74 -15.75
CA VAL A 111 -3.88 11.32 -15.65
C VAL A 111 -4.51 10.50 -16.76
N LEU A 112 -5.78 10.76 -17.07
CA LEU A 112 -6.51 10.04 -18.12
C LEU A 112 -5.90 10.33 -19.51
N LEU A 113 -5.66 11.60 -19.83
CA LEU A 113 -5.10 12.02 -21.12
C LEU A 113 -3.63 11.62 -21.31
N ALA A 114 -2.88 11.43 -20.22
CA ALA A 114 -1.50 10.95 -20.30
C ALA A 114 -1.39 9.49 -20.80
N HIS A 115 -2.47 8.72 -20.66
CA HIS A 115 -2.49 7.29 -21.00
C HIS A 115 -3.47 6.92 -22.12
N GLU A 116 -4.52 7.71 -22.33
CA GLU A 116 -5.59 7.39 -23.29
C GLU A 116 -5.88 8.59 -24.22
N LYS A 117 -6.14 8.28 -25.49
CA LYS A 117 -6.58 9.30 -26.47
C LYS A 117 -8.11 9.35 -26.45
N LEU A 118 -8.67 10.26 -25.67
CA LEU A 118 -10.10 10.42 -25.52
C LEU A 118 -10.60 11.78 -25.99
N SER A 119 -11.82 11.83 -26.51
CA SER A 119 -12.51 13.09 -26.76
C SER A 119 -12.87 13.79 -25.43
N HIS A 120 -13.09 15.09 -25.50
CA HIS A 120 -13.52 15.87 -24.32
C HIS A 120 -14.81 15.29 -23.67
N LYS A 121 -15.77 14.84 -24.49
CA LYS A 121 -17.02 14.25 -24.01
C LYS A 121 -16.79 12.92 -23.29
N GLU A 122 -15.92 12.07 -23.78
CA GLU A 122 -15.57 10.80 -23.14
C GLU A 122 -14.81 11.03 -21.82
N CYS A 123 -13.87 11.97 -21.81
CA CYS A 123 -13.17 12.38 -20.58
C CYS A 123 -14.16 12.87 -19.54
N GLN A 124 -15.11 13.74 -19.90
CA GLN A 124 -16.08 14.27 -18.96
C GLN A 124 -16.97 13.16 -18.41
N LYS A 125 -17.45 12.25 -19.27
CA LYS A 125 -18.24 11.09 -18.82
C LYS A 125 -17.49 10.23 -17.79
N ARG A 126 -16.19 9.94 -18.06
CA ARG A 126 -15.33 9.16 -17.14
C ARG A 126 -15.10 9.88 -15.81
N LEU A 127 -14.98 11.22 -15.85
CA LEU A 127 -14.87 12.04 -14.65
C LEU A 127 -16.16 11.97 -13.82
N ASP A 128 -17.33 12.11 -14.45
CA ASP A 128 -18.61 12.06 -13.75
C ASP A 128 -18.82 10.69 -13.09
N GLU A 129 -18.54 9.61 -13.83
CA GLU A 129 -18.61 8.23 -13.32
C GLU A 129 -17.70 8.01 -12.10
N ILE A 130 -16.42 8.46 -12.15
CA ILE A 130 -15.49 8.23 -11.05
C ILE A 130 -15.83 9.08 -9.82
N PHE A 131 -16.38 10.29 -9.99
CA PHE A 131 -16.83 11.12 -8.88
C PHE A 131 -18.02 10.47 -8.16
N GLU A 132 -18.93 9.81 -8.87
CA GLU A 132 -20.00 9.02 -8.29
C GLU A 132 -19.46 7.84 -7.49
N VAL A 133 -18.53 7.06 -8.05
CA VAL A 133 -17.88 5.91 -7.38
C VAL A 133 -17.27 6.32 -6.05
N VAL A 134 -16.56 7.46 -5.99
CA VAL A 134 -15.92 7.93 -4.74
C VAL A 134 -16.85 8.76 -3.86
N LYS A 135 -18.13 8.86 -4.21
CA LYS A 135 -19.17 9.61 -3.45
C LYS A 135 -18.78 11.08 -3.24
N LEU A 136 -18.25 11.73 -4.28
CA LEU A 136 -18.02 13.18 -4.36
C LEU A 136 -19.01 13.82 -5.32
N PRO A 137 -19.66 14.95 -4.96
CA PRO A 137 -20.49 15.72 -5.88
C PRO A 137 -19.69 16.18 -7.10
N ASN A 138 -20.29 16.14 -8.29
CA ASN A 138 -19.65 16.58 -9.54
C ASN A 138 -19.20 18.06 -9.51
N SER A 139 -19.83 18.90 -8.69
CA SER A 139 -19.39 20.30 -8.48
C SER A 139 -17.97 20.41 -7.93
N PHE A 140 -17.44 19.35 -7.29
CA PHE A 140 -16.09 19.33 -6.74
C PHE A 140 -15.00 19.23 -7.82
N GLN A 141 -15.35 18.85 -9.05
CA GLN A 141 -14.41 18.89 -10.18
C GLN A 141 -13.82 20.29 -10.40
N LYS A 142 -14.59 21.36 -10.09
CA LYS A 142 -14.18 22.74 -10.24
C LYS A 142 -13.44 23.32 -9.02
N LYS A 143 -13.31 22.55 -7.94
CA LYS A 143 -12.61 23.00 -6.72
C LYS A 143 -11.11 22.72 -6.80
N TYR A 144 -10.34 23.55 -6.12
CA TYR A 144 -8.91 23.35 -5.89
C TYR A 144 -8.69 22.48 -4.63
N VAL A 145 -7.53 21.85 -4.54
CA VAL A 145 -7.19 20.96 -3.40
C VAL A 145 -7.27 21.70 -2.04
N SER A 146 -6.97 22.99 -2.02
CA SER A 146 -7.06 23.85 -0.82
C SER A 146 -8.48 24.04 -0.29
N GLN A 147 -9.50 23.81 -1.12
CA GLN A 147 -10.92 23.99 -0.80
C GLN A 147 -11.57 22.70 -0.29
N LEU A 148 -10.82 21.60 -0.18
CA LEU A 148 -11.32 20.31 0.23
C LEU A 148 -10.92 19.98 1.66
N SER A 149 -11.83 19.30 2.41
CA SER A 149 -11.47 18.65 3.68
C SER A 149 -10.53 17.47 3.44
N GLY A 150 -9.88 16.96 4.49
CA GLY A 150 -8.98 15.82 4.41
C GLY A 150 -9.65 14.57 3.77
N GLY A 151 -10.85 14.24 4.20
CA GLY A 151 -11.61 13.12 3.65
C GLY A 151 -12.04 13.34 2.19
N GLN A 152 -12.40 14.58 1.81
CA GLN A 152 -12.71 14.92 0.42
C GLN A 152 -11.46 14.84 -0.47
N CYS A 153 -10.31 15.32 0.01
CA CYS A 153 -9.03 15.15 -0.67
C CYS A 153 -8.68 13.68 -0.87
N GLN A 154 -8.93 12.83 0.14
CA GLN A 154 -8.65 11.40 0.02
C GLN A 154 -9.57 10.72 -0.99
N ARG A 155 -10.87 11.05 -1.00
CA ARG A 155 -11.79 10.56 -2.04
C ARG A 155 -11.35 10.99 -3.45
N ALA A 156 -10.88 12.22 -3.62
CA ALA A 156 -10.33 12.71 -4.87
C ALA A 156 -9.02 11.97 -5.27
N ASN A 157 -8.14 11.64 -4.31
CA ASN A 157 -6.94 10.85 -4.53
C ASN A 157 -7.29 9.40 -4.96
N ILE A 158 -8.30 8.80 -4.34
CA ILE A 158 -8.84 7.50 -4.76
C ILE A 158 -9.39 7.59 -6.18
N ALA A 159 -10.19 8.61 -6.51
CA ALA A 159 -10.71 8.82 -7.86
C ALA A 159 -9.59 8.92 -8.90
N ARG A 160 -8.54 9.69 -8.59
CA ARG A 160 -7.36 9.85 -9.44
C ARG A 160 -6.64 8.52 -9.72
N SER A 161 -6.53 7.68 -8.69
CA SER A 161 -5.89 6.37 -8.81
C SER A 161 -6.75 5.34 -9.55
N LEU A 162 -8.08 5.49 -9.52
CA LEU A 162 -9.02 4.54 -10.13
C LEU A 162 -9.45 4.91 -11.55
N ILE A 163 -9.24 6.16 -12.00
CA ILE A 163 -9.73 6.65 -13.29
C ILE A 163 -9.24 5.83 -14.50
N LEU A 164 -8.05 5.24 -14.38
CA LEU A 164 -7.44 4.36 -15.38
C LEU A 164 -7.90 2.90 -15.28
N LYS A 165 -8.77 2.55 -14.31
CA LYS A 165 -9.22 1.17 -14.04
C LYS A 165 -8.04 0.20 -13.88
N PRO A 166 -7.15 0.41 -12.89
CA PRO A 166 -5.93 -0.37 -12.74
C PRO A 166 -6.24 -1.83 -12.39
N LYS A 167 -5.31 -2.73 -12.71
CA LYS A 167 -5.36 -4.14 -12.30
C LYS A 167 -4.83 -4.33 -10.87
N LEU A 168 -3.88 -3.50 -10.44
CA LEU A 168 -3.30 -3.48 -9.10
C LEU A 168 -3.39 -2.07 -8.51
N LEU A 169 -4.02 -1.95 -7.35
CA LEU A 169 -4.07 -0.73 -6.56
C LEU A 169 -3.23 -0.93 -5.29
N ILE A 170 -2.18 -0.14 -5.16
CA ILE A 170 -1.35 -0.07 -3.96
C ILE A 170 -1.90 1.05 -3.08
N CYS A 171 -2.27 0.74 -1.85
CA CYS A 171 -2.77 1.71 -0.87
C CYS A 171 -1.70 1.88 0.22
N ASP A 172 -0.88 2.93 0.15
CA ASP A 172 0.16 3.20 1.15
C ASP A 172 -0.40 4.13 2.23
N GLU A 173 -0.74 3.54 3.38
CA GLU A 173 -1.32 4.23 4.53
C GLU A 173 -2.53 5.13 4.18
N PRO A 174 -3.56 4.59 3.52
CA PRO A 174 -4.60 5.40 2.86
C PRO A 174 -5.46 6.21 3.84
N VAL A 175 -5.33 5.99 5.15
CA VAL A 175 -6.15 6.66 6.18
C VAL A 175 -5.34 7.25 7.34
N ALA A 176 -3.99 7.20 7.30
CA ALA A 176 -3.14 7.57 8.43
C ALA A 176 -3.31 9.03 8.90
N SER A 177 -3.57 9.95 7.96
CA SER A 177 -3.69 11.40 8.23
C SER A 177 -5.12 11.86 8.48
N LEU A 178 -6.08 10.94 8.63
CA LEU A 178 -7.50 11.25 8.78
C LEU A 178 -7.98 11.03 10.22
N ASP A 179 -8.98 11.80 10.63
CA ASP A 179 -9.68 11.55 11.88
C ASP A 179 -10.46 10.23 11.85
N TYR A 180 -10.81 9.71 13.03
CA TYR A 180 -11.38 8.37 13.19
C TYR A 180 -12.66 8.14 12.37
N ALA A 181 -13.58 9.09 12.36
CA ALA A 181 -14.86 8.96 11.65
C ALA A 181 -14.68 8.93 10.13
N ILE A 182 -13.81 9.80 9.61
CA ILE A 182 -13.49 9.86 8.17
C ILE A 182 -12.70 8.62 7.75
N ARG A 183 -11.78 8.13 8.61
CA ARG A 183 -11.02 6.89 8.35
C ARG A 183 -11.95 5.72 8.04
N HIS A 184 -12.98 5.51 8.87
CA HIS A 184 -13.95 4.43 8.66
C HIS A 184 -14.68 4.55 7.32
N GLN A 185 -15.15 5.76 6.97
CA GLN A 185 -15.82 6.02 5.69
C GLN A 185 -14.93 5.75 4.46
N ILE A 186 -13.63 6.02 4.54
CA ILE A 186 -12.69 5.72 3.45
C ILE A 186 -12.43 4.23 3.33
N LEU A 187 -12.34 3.52 4.43
CA LEU A 187 -12.18 2.06 4.43
C LEU A 187 -13.42 1.35 3.86
N GLU A 188 -14.62 1.77 4.24
CA GLU A 188 -15.87 1.30 3.66
C GLU A 188 -15.92 1.55 2.15
N LEU A 189 -15.52 2.73 1.70
CA LEU A 189 -15.45 3.04 0.27
C LEU A 189 -14.50 2.08 -0.46
N LEU A 190 -13.29 1.84 0.08
CA LEU A 190 -12.34 0.90 -0.52
C LEU A 190 -12.88 -0.54 -0.55
N GLN A 191 -13.64 -0.96 0.48
CA GLN A 191 -14.32 -2.25 0.51
C GLN A 191 -15.40 -2.37 -0.58
N GLU A 192 -16.24 -1.33 -0.73
CA GLU A 192 -17.28 -1.29 -1.77
C GLU A 192 -16.66 -1.39 -3.17
N ILE A 193 -15.60 -0.60 -3.44
CA ILE A 193 -14.88 -0.64 -4.70
C ILE A 193 -14.31 -2.04 -4.95
N ARG A 194 -13.72 -2.68 -3.93
CA ARG A 194 -13.19 -4.03 -4.05
C ARG A 194 -14.27 -5.06 -4.37
N LYS A 195 -15.47 -4.94 -3.80
CA LYS A 195 -16.59 -5.86 -4.05
C LYS A 195 -17.18 -5.70 -5.44
N THR A 196 -17.12 -4.51 -6.01
CA THR A 196 -17.75 -4.15 -7.30
C THR A 196 -16.78 -4.16 -8.48
N THR A 197 -15.49 -4.36 -8.24
CA THR A 197 -14.45 -4.34 -9.27
C THR A 197 -13.51 -5.54 -9.14
N ASP A 198 -12.83 -5.87 -10.24
CA ASP A 198 -11.83 -6.94 -10.31
C ASP A 198 -10.41 -6.44 -9.95
N ILE A 199 -10.30 -5.36 -9.19
CA ILE A 199 -9.02 -4.78 -8.82
C ILE A 199 -8.34 -5.64 -7.75
N THR A 200 -7.06 -5.91 -7.94
CA THR A 200 -6.18 -6.53 -6.94
C THR A 200 -5.64 -5.46 -6.00
N TYR A 201 -5.60 -5.72 -4.70
CA TYR A 201 -5.18 -4.75 -3.69
C TYR A 201 -3.87 -5.16 -3.01
N LEU A 202 -2.96 -4.20 -2.85
CA LEU A 202 -1.85 -4.26 -1.91
C LEU A 202 -2.03 -3.13 -0.89
N LEU A 203 -2.51 -3.46 0.31
CA LEU A 203 -2.68 -2.51 1.41
C LEU A 203 -1.42 -2.47 2.25
N ILE A 204 -0.78 -1.32 2.35
CA ILE A 204 0.33 -1.06 3.28
C ILE A 204 -0.22 -0.28 4.45
N THR A 205 -0.09 -0.82 5.66
CA THR A 205 -0.58 -0.18 6.88
C THR A 205 0.19 -0.67 8.10
N HIS A 206 0.20 0.15 9.14
CA HIS A 206 0.59 -0.25 10.49
C HIS A 206 -0.65 -0.50 11.38
N ASP A 207 -1.85 -0.16 10.89
CA ASP A 207 -3.12 -0.36 11.60
C ASP A 207 -3.76 -1.70 11.22
N LEU A 208 -3.64 -2.64 12.13
CA LEU A 208 -4.09 -4.02 11.96
C LEU A 208 -5.62 -4.17 12.00
N SER A 209 -6.33 -3.21 12.63
CA SER A 209 -7.79 -3.23 12.72
C SER A 209 -8.47 -3.19 11.35
N ASN A 210 -7.83 -2.54 10.39
CA ASN A 210 -8.36 -2.33 9.04
C ASN A 210 -8.13 -3.51 8.09
N VAL A 211 -7.26 -4.46 8.48
CA VAL A 211 -6.81 -5.55 7.61
C VAL A 211 -7.89 -6.60 7.42
N LYS A 212 -8.63 -6.95 8.47
CA LYS A 212 -9.67 -7.98 8.46
C LYS A 212 -10.72 -7.74 7.38
N ASP A 213 -11.11 -6.49 7.23
CA ASP A 213 -12.21 -6.11 6.36
C ASP A 213 -11.80 -5.92 4.90
N LEU A 214 -10.52 -5.58 4.67
CA LEU A 214 -10.00 -5.27 3.34
C LEU A 214 -9.18 -6.38 2.71
N CYS A 215 -8.50 -7.22 3.49
CA CYS A 215 -7.50 -8.13 2.96
C CYS A 215 -7.80 -9.60 3.24
N GLN A 216 -7.41 -10.46 2.29
CA GLN A 216 -7.54 -11.92 2.39
C GLN A 216 -6.25 -12.58 2.90
N LYS A 217 -5.11 -11.92 2.68
CA LYS A 217 -3.79 -12.37 3.11
C LYS A 217 -3.08 -11.23 3.84
N VAL A 218 -2.15 -11.62 4.70
CA VAL A 218 -1.28 -10.69 5.41
C VAL A 218 0.17 -11.13 5.26
N ALA A 219 1.05 -10.18 4.96
CA ALA A 219 2.50 -10.32 5.00
C ALA A 219 3.04 -9.38 6.06
N ILE A 220 3.84 -9.88 6.99
CA ILE A 220 4.44 -9.09 8.06
C ILE A 220 5.90 -8.86 7.75
N MET A 221 6.29 -7.58 7.72
CA MET A 221 7.61 -7.13 7.29
C MET A 221 8.38 -6.54 8.45
N TYR A 222 9.61 -7.00 8.66
CA TYR A 222 10.55 -6.48 9.64
C TYR A 222 11.94 -6.29 9.03
N ARG A 223 12.51 -5.09 9.14
CA ARG A 223 13.86 -4.74 8.65
C ARG A 223 14.16 -5.29 7.24
N GLY A 224 13.29 -5.01 6.30
CA GLY A 224 13.45 -5.41 4.90
C GLY A 224 13.02 -6.84 4.57
N ASN A 225 12.69 -7.67 5.55
CA ASN A 225 12.36 -9.09 5.35
C ASN A 225 10.87 -9.34 5.59
N ILE A 226 10.26 -10.28 4.85
CA ILE A 226 8.97 -10.84 5.20
C ILE A 226 9.22 -11.94 6.23
N VAL A 227 8.76 -11.73 7.46
CA VAL A 227 8.93 -12.68 8.57
C VAL A 227 7.76 -13.63 8.71
N GLU A 228 6.60 -13.24 8.19
CA GLU A 228 5.39 -14.09 8.20
C GLU A 228 4.47 -13.77 7.03
N LEU A 229 3.82 -14.80 6.49
CA LEU A 229 2.81 -14.69 5.42
C LEU A 229 1.69 -15.70 5.69
N ASP A 230 0.46 -15.22 5.87
CA ASP A 230 -0.68 -16.08 6.16
C ASP A 230 -2.00 -15.54 5.57
N PHE A 231 -3.06 -16.36 5.65
CA PHE A 231 -4.42 -15.99 5.26
C PHE A 231 -5.18 -15.36 6.43
N VAL A 232 -5.89 -14.27 6.15
CA VAL A 232 -6.79 -13.61 7.10
C VAL A 232 -8.10 -14.40 7.17
N LYS A 233 -8.14 -15.46 8.00
CA LYS A 233 -9.34 -16.32 8.15
C LYS A 233 -10.17 -15.99 9.38
N THR A 234 -9.51 -15.51 10.46
CA THR A 234 -10.11 -15.23 11.76
C THR A 234 -9.38 -14.05 12.42
N ASP A 235 -9.37 -13.98 13.74
CA ASP A 235 -8.56 -13.00 14.46
C ASP A 235 -7.08 -13.18 14.15
N LEU A 236 -6.46 -12.15 13.61
CA LEU A 236 -5.06 -12.15 13.20
C LEU A 236 -4.13 -12.56 14.36
N GLU A 237 -4.46 -12.14 15.59
CA GLU A 237 -3.72 -12.50 16.79
C GLU A 237 -3.60 -14.01 17.03
N LYS A 238 -4.55 -14.80 16.52
CA LYS A 238 -4.55 -16.27 16.66
C LYS A 238 -3.78 -16.99 15.57
N ILE A 239 -3.45 -16.29 14.50
CA ILE A 239 -2.81 -16.87 13.31
C ILE A 239 -1.30 -16.65 13.35
N VAL A 240 -0.88 -15.50 13.88
CA VAL A 240 0.53 -15.12 13.93
C VAL A 240 1.33 -16.03 14.86
N LYS A 241 2.51 -16.43 14.38
CA LYS A 241 3.41 -17.38 15.07
C LYS A 241 4.78 -16.78 15.33
N HIS A 242 5.23 -15.90 14.44
CA HIS A 242 6.56 -15.30 14.59
C HIS A 242 6.58 -14.36 15.80
N PRO A 243 7.61 -14.40 16.68
CA PRO A 243 7.68 -13.56 17.88
C PRO A 243 7.49 -12.06 17.59
N TYR A 244 8.10 -11.54 16.54
CA TYR A 244 7.88 -10.14 16.12
C TYR A 244 6.39 -9.86 15.82
N SER A 245 5.73 -10.76 15.11
CA SER A 245 4.31 -10.60 14.79
C SER A 245 3.47 -10.55 16.05
N ILE A 246 3.74 -11.43 17.00
CA ILE A 246 3.06 -11.47 18.32
C ILE A 246 3.27 -10.15 19.06
N ASP A 247 4.52 -9.65 19.11
CA ASP A 247 4.84 -8.39 19.79
C ASP A 247 4.20 -7.19 19.11
N LEU A 248 4.17 -7.18 17.76
CA LEU A 248 3.49 -6.15 16.97
C LEU A 248 2.00 -6.10 17.29
N PHE A 249 1.32 -7.26 17.40
CA PHE A 249 -0.10 -7.33 17.76
C PHE A 249 -0.36 -6.91 19.19
N LYS A 250 0.50 -7.29 20.14
CA LYS A 250 0.41 -6.87 21.55
C LYS A 250 0.58 -5.36 21.73
N SER A 251 1.30 -4.68 20.83
CA SER A 251 1.52 -3.23 20.90
C SER A 251 0.30 -2.40 20.47
N ILE A 252 -0.76 -3.04 19.92
CA ILE A 252 -1.99 -2.33 19.51
C ILE A 252 -2.72 -1.86 20.77
N PRO A 253 -3.04 -0.55 20.89
CA PRO A 253 -3.81 -0.04 21.99
C PRO A 253 -5.19 -0.70 22.03
N CYS A 254 -5.51 -1.40 23.13
CA CYS A 254 -6.85 -1.92 23.36
C CYS A 254 -7.79 -0.79 23.77
N ALA A 255 -8.94 -0.66 23.10
CA ALA A 255 -9.96 0.34 23.45
C ALA A 255 -10.61 0.07 24.83
N ASP A 256 -10.61 -1.18 25.29
CA ASP A 256 -11.11 -1.55 26.61
C ASP A 256 -9.97 -1.48 27.65
N PRO A 257 -10.00 -0.51 28.58
CA PRO A 257 -8.97 -0.36 29.61
C PRO A 257 -8.79 -1.62 30.50
N ARG A 258 -9.82 -2.46 30.62
CA ARG A 258 -9.79 -3.69 31.42
C ARG A 258 -9.03 -4.83 30.74
N LYS A 259 -8.86 -4.74 29.43
CA LYS A 259 -8.12 -5.72 28.62
C LYS A 259 -6.69 -5.24 28.29
N ARG A 260 -6.25 -4.11 28.84
CA ARG A 260 -4.86 -3.68 28.75
C ARG A 260 -3.99 -4.75 29.44
N SER A 261 -3.39 -5.62 28.65
CA SER A 261 -2.17 -6.29 29.08
C SER A 261 -1.16 -5.17 29.32
N PHE A 262 -0.70 -5.01 30.55
CA PHE A 262 0.41 -4.13 30.87
C PHE A 262 1.56 -4.57 29.96
N ILE A 263 1.90 -3.75 28.97
CA ILE A 263 3.13 -3.90 28.23
C ILE A 263 4.18 -3.73 29.33
N ASN A 264 4.86 -4.83 29.68
CA ASN A 264 6.00 -4.73 30.59
C ASN A 264 6.93 -3.67 29.99
N GLU A 265 7.14 -2.59 30.72
CA GLU A 265 8.00 -1.44 30.37
C GLU A 265 9.49 -1.81 30.20
N SER A 266 9.81 -3.08 30.18
CA SER A 266 11.11 -3.59 29.76
C SER A 266 11.28 -3.59 28.21
N ALA A 267 10.69 -2.63 27.50
CA ALA A 267 11.23 -2.25 26.21
C ALA A 267 12.61 -1.63 26.47
N LYS A 268 13.61 -2.49 26.64
CA LYS A 268 15.02 -2.09 26.55
C LYS A 268 15.11 -1.28 25.26
N GLU A 269 15.57 -0.02 25.34
CA GLU A 269 16.09 0.70 24.20
C GLU A 269 17.17 -0.19 23.60
N TYR A 270 16.81 -0.95 22.60
CA TYR A 270 17.77 -1.75 21.88
C TYR A 270 18.51 -0.79 20.96
N ASP A 271 19.76 -0.53 21.28
CA ASP A 271 20.70 0.15 20.41
C ASP A 271 20.55 -0.41 19.00
N TYR A 272 20.50 0.48 18.04
CA TYR A 272 20.45 0.18 16.61
C TYR A 272 21.77 -0.48 16.20
N VAL A 273 21.89 -1.80 16.43
CA VAL A 273 23.07 -2.53 16.00
C VAL A 273 22.94 -2.78 14.51
N GLU A 274 23.76 -2.05 13.74
CA GLU A 274 23.88 -2.20 12.27
C GLU A 274 24.64 -3.47 11.87
N GLU A 275 24.38 -4.61 12.49
CA GLU A 275 25.08 -5.83 12.14
C GLU A 275 24.31 -6.64 11.08
N VAL A 276 25.05 -7.12 10.10
CA VAL A 276 24.56 -8.12 9.15
C VAL A 276 24.47 -9.44 9.91
N PHE A 277 23.25 -9.96 10.09
CA PHE A 277 23.05 -11.20 10.83
C PHE A 277 22.84 -12.39 9.91
N GLU A 278 23.49 -13.50 10.21
CA GLU A 278 23.07 -14.83 9.77
C GLU A 278 21.90 -15.28 10.66
N GLY A 279 20.80 -15.77 10.06
CA GLY A 279 19.61 -16.24 10.76
C GLY A 279 18.49 -15.21 10.88
N CYS A 280 17.64 -15.35 11.89
CA CYS A 280 16.45 -14.51 12.06
C CYS A 280 16.80 -13.06 12.38
N VAL A 281 16.29 -12.12 11.59
CA VAL A 281 16.51 -10.66 11.76
C VAL A 281 15.95 -10.10 13.06
N TYR A 282 15.04 -10.82 13.75
CA TYR A 282 14.43 -10.43 15.02
C TYR A 282 15.17 -10.96 16.24
N ARG A 283 16.21 -11.78 16.07
CA ARG A 283 16.87 -12.51 17.16
C ARG A 283 17.30 -11.64 18.36
N ASN A 284 17.76 -10.41 18.13
CA ASN A 284 18.23 -9.53 19.20
C ASN A 284 17.10 -8.99 20.09
N ARG A 285 15.85 -9.05 19.63
CA ARG A 285 14.64 -8.65 20.37
C ARG A 285 13.79 -9.87 20.75
N CYS A 286 14.14 -11.05 20.26
CA CYS A 286 13.41 -12.28 20.48
C CYS A 286 13.55 -12.77 21.91
N THR A 287 12.43 -13.12 22.53
CA THR A 287 12.38 -13.66 23.89
C THR A 287 12.28 -15.19 23.93
N GLN A 288 12.31 -15.83 22.74
CA GLN A 288 12.30 -17.29 22.58
C GLN A 288 13.68 -17.86 22.31
#